data_16474c5e9844f295cb5a7aca4a7b5f9f
#
_entry.id   16474c5e9844f295cb5a7aca4a7b5f9f
#
_cell.length_a   1.000
_cell.length_b   1.000
_cell.length_c   1.000
_cell.angle_alpha   90.00
_cell.angle_beta   90.00
_cell.angle_gamma   90.00
#
_symmetry.space_group_name_H-M   'P 1'
#
loop_
_entity.id
_entity.type
_entity.pdbx_description
1 polymer ?
#
loop_
_entity_poly.entity_id
_entity_poly.type
_entity_poly.pdbx_seq_one_letter_code
_entity_poly.pdbx_strand_id
1 'polypeptide(L)'
;LDYVSAYWLIGLSLLIGTPFFIFFGWLSDRIGRLKIIMAGCLIAALTFFPLFQGLTHYVNPALEAFSAKTQITVAATDCRFHIFVGPWSEFSDCDRTKDFLTKQGLSFTSVPASPGSPVVTTIGDTRIEGWDQDKLSATLAAAGYVSGADKDQVNWFMAELILVIM
;
A
#
# COMPACT_ATOMS: atom_id res chain seq x y z
N LEU A 1 1.51 -10.34 -7.34
CA LEU A 1 0.44 -11.33 -7.51
C LEU A 1 -0.19 -11.20 -8.89
N ASP A 2 -0.52 -12.34 -9.55
CA ASP A 2 -1.27 -12.34 -10.78
C ASP A 2 -2.71 -11.91 -10.53
N TYR A 3 -3.33 -11.27 -11.52
CA TYR A 3 -4.73 -10.83 -11.45
C TYR A 3 -5.68 -11.97 -11.07
N VAL A 4 -5.46 -13.17 -11.60
CA VAL A 4 -6.30 -14.34 -11.32
C VAL A 4 -6.25 -14.72 -9.85
N SER A 5 -5.06 -14.76 -9.25
CA SER A 5 -4.88 -15.07 -7.83
C SER A 5 -5.51 -14.01 -6.92
N ALA A 6 -5.39 -12.72 -7.28
CA ALA A 6 -6.01 -11.64 -6.54
C ALA A 6 -7.54 -11.70 -6.59
N TYR A 7 -8.13 -11.99 -7.76
CA TYR A 7 -9.58 -12.16 -7.89
C TYR A 7 -10.12 -13.38 -7.13
N TRP A 8 -9.37 -14.49 -7.10
CA TRP A 8 -9.73 -15.66 -6.32
C TRP A 8 -9.74 -15.37 -4.82
N LEU A 9 -8.73 -14.68 -4.29
CA LEU A 9 -8.69 -14.27 -2.89
C LEU A 9 -9.89 -13.37 -2.54
N ILE A 10 -10.15 -12.35 -3.35
CA ILE A 10 -11.29 -11.45 -3.11
C ILE A 10 -12.62 -12.20 -3.20
N GLY A 11 -12.80 -13.05 -4.20
CA GLY A 11 -14.01 -13.84 -4.38
C GLY A 11 -14.29 -14.79 -3.21
N LEU A 12 -13.26 -15.46 -2.73
CA LEU A 12 -13.35 -16.38 -1.60
C LEU A 12 -13.63 -15.62 -0.28
N SER A 13 -12.95 -14.50 -0.05
CA SER A 13 -13.21 -13.62 1.11
C SER A 13 -14.65 -13.12 1.14
N LEU A 14 -15.20 -12.72 -0.01
CA LEU A 14 -16.60 -12.30 -0.10
C LEU A 14 -17.56 -13.46 0.17
N LEU A 15 -17.27 -14.65 -0.34
CA LEU A 15 -18.09 -15.84 -0.12
C LEU A 15 -18.16 -16.19 1.39
N ILE A 16 -17.01 -16.16 2.08
CA ILE A 16 -16.92 -16.42 3.51
C ILE A 16 -17.52 -15.27 4.32
N GLY A 17 -17.31 -14.02 3.89
CA GLY A 17 -17.82 -12.81 4.57
C GLY A 17 -19.34 -12.66 4.50
N THR A 18 -19.99 -13.13 3.43
CA THR A 18 -21.45 -12.96 3.24
C THR A 18 -22.30 -13.52 4.39
N PRO A 19 -22.06 -14.72 4.94
CA PRO A 19 -22.80 -15.21 6.11
C PRO A 19 -22.66 -14.31 7.35
N PHE A 20 -21.50 -13.68 7.53
CA PHE A 20 -21.28 -12.75 8.64
C PHE A 20 -22.13 -11.50 8.51
N PHE A 21 -22.38 -10.99 7.31
CA PHE A 21 -23.30 -9.88 7.10
C PHE A 21 -24.70 -10.20 7.56
N ILE A 22 -25.21 -11.39 7.26
CA ILE A 22 -26.53 -11.86 7.69
C ILE A 22 -26.56 -11.98 9.21
N PHE A 23 -25.54 -12.58 9.80
CA PHE A 23 -25.45 -12.76 11.25
C PHE A 23 -25.40 -11.42 12.00
N PHE A 24 -24.53 -10.50 11.58
CA PHE A 24 -24.41 -9.18 12.23
C PHE A 24 -25.63 -8.30 11.95
N GLY A 25 -26.28 -8.43 10.79
CA GLY A 25 -27.55 -7.76 10.50
C GLY A 25 -28.64 -8.16 11.48
N TRP A 26 -28.82 -9.49 11.68
CA TRP A 26 -29.76 -10.01 12.66
C TRP A 26 -29.42 -9.60 14.11
N LEU A 27 -28.12 -9.65 14.47
CA LEU A 27 -27.64 -9.23 15.79
C LEU A 27 -27.89 -7.75 16.03
N SER A 28 -27.70 -6.91 15.00
CA SER A 28 -27.92 -5.48 15.03
C SER A 28 -29.37 -5.09 15.35
N ASP A 29 -30.34 -5.86 14.83
CA ASP A 29 -31.75 -5.62 15.10
C ASP A 29 -32.13 -5.96 16.55
N ARG A 30 -31.39 -6.88 17.22
CA ARG A 30 -31.63 -7.25 18.63
C ARG A 30 -30.95 -6.34 19.65
N ILE A 31 -29.70 -5.97 19.43
CA ILE A 31 -28.87 -5.22 20.41
C ILE A 31 -29.00 -3.70 20.20
N GLY A 32 -29.39 -3.30 18.99
CA GLY A 32 -29.47 -1.91 18.54
C GLY A 32 -28.32 -1.55 17.61
N ARG A 33 -28.67 -0.96 16.48
CA ARG A 33 -27.77 -0.67 15.35
C ARG A 33 -26.59 0.20 15.76
N LEU A 34 -26.83 1.22 16.57
CA LEU A 34 -25.77 2.17 16.98
C LEU A 34 -24.65 1.47 17.75
N LYS A 35 -25.00 0.56 18.67
CA LYS A 35 -24.02 -0.16 19.50
C LYS A 35 -23.13 -1.07 18.65
N ILE A 36 -23.71 -1.77 17.68
CA ILE A 36 -22.94 -2.66 16.77
C ILE A 36 -22.02 -1.86 15.87
N ILE A 37 -22.48 -0.72 15.31
CA ILE A 37 -21.65 0.15 14.48
C ILE A 37 -20.49 0.71 15.30
N MET A 38 -20.74 1.23 16.50
CA MET A 38 -19.68 1.77 17.36
C MET A 38 -18.66 0.71 17.77
N ALA A 39 -19.12 -0.49 18.11
CA ALA A 39 -18.24 -1.61 18.44
C ALA A 39 -17.39 -2.03 17.22
N GLY A 40 -18.00 -2.11 16.03
CA GLY A 40 -17.29 -2.40 14.78
C GLY A 40 -16.23 -1.37 14.45
N CYS A 41 -16.55 -0.07 14.55
CA CYS A 41 -15.58 1.00 14.35
C CYS A 41 -14.41 0.94 15.35
N LEU A 42 -14.68 0.64 16.62
CA LEU A 42 -13.66 0.52 17.65
C LEU A 42 -12.71 -0.67 17.34
N ILE A 43 -13.28 -1.84 17.04
CA ILE A 43 -12.51 -3.02 16.69
C ILE A 43 -11.68 -2.76 15.44
N ALA A 44 -12.27 -2.19 14.39
CA ALA A 44 -11.56 -1.85 13.17
C ALA A 44 -10.39 -0.89 13.43
N ALA A 45 -10.59 0.16 14.24
CA ALA A 45 -9.54 1.11 14.58
C ALA A 45 -8.36 0.45 15.31
N LEU A 46 -8.63 -0.51 16.19
CA LEU A 46 -7.59 -1.21 16.95
C LEU A 46 -6.88 -2.29 16.12
N THR A 47 -7.60 -2.95 15.21
CA THR A 47 -7.08 -4.10 14.47
C THR A 47 -6.50 -3.73 13.10
N PHE A 48 -6.84 -2.58 12.56
CA PHE A 48 -6.42 -2.16 11.22
C PHE A 48 -4.90 -2.20 11.02
N PHE A 49 -4.14 -1.60 11.94
CA PHE A 49 -2.68 -1.57 11.86
C PHE A 49 -2.04 -2.95 11.89
N PRO A 50 -2.30 -3.82 12.89
CA PRO A 50 -1.69 -5.13 12.95
C PRO A 50 -2.14 -6.05 11.80
N LEU A 51 -3.39 -5.93 11.34
CA LEU A 51 -3.87 -6.71 10.20
C LEU A 51 -3.19 -6.30 8.91
N PHE A 52 -3.02 -5.00 8.68
CA PHE A 52 -2.34 -4.49 7.49
C PHE A 52 -0.85 -4.88 7.45
N GLN A 53 -0.16 -4.79 8.60
CA GLN A 53 1.21 -5.27 8.72
C GLN A 53 1.31 -6.79 8.48
N GLY A 54 0.39 -7.55 9.05
CA GLY A 54 0.31 -8.99 8.80
C GLY A 54 0.06 -9.31 7.34
N LEU A 55 -0.83 -8.59 6.67
CA LEU A 55 -1.09 -8.79 5.25
C LEU A 55 0.17 -8.56 4.41
N THR A 56 0.90 -7.48 4.67
CA THR A 56 2.16 -7.19 3.97
C THR A 56 3.20 -8.30 4.20
N HIS A 57 3.34 -8.75 5.44
CA HIS A 57 4.29 -9.80 5.81
C HIS A 57 4.00 -11.14 5.12
N TYR A 58 2.73 -11.57 5.09
CA TYR A 58 2.36 -12.88 4.53
C TYR A 58 2.15 -12.88 3.01
N VAL A 59 1.84 -11.73 2.42
CA VAL A 59 1.63 -11.59 0.96
C VAL A 59 2.90 -11.20 0.22
N ASN A 60 3.73 -10.35 0.81
CA ASN A 60 4.95 -9.87 0.16
C ASN A 60 6.12 -9.68 1.14
N PRO A 61 6.68 -10.78 1.68
CA PRO A 61 7.80 -10.71 2.62
C PRO A 61 9.05 -10.07 2.00
N ALA A 62 9.24 -10.19 0.69
CA ALA A 62 10.35 -9.57 -0.02
C ALA A 62 10.26 -8.04 0.00
N LEU A 63 9.06 -7.47 -0.16
CA LEU A 63 8.82 -6.03 -0.07
C LEU A 63 9.06 -5.52 1.37
N GLU A 64 8.63 -6.27 2.37
CA GLU A 64 8.86 -5.94 3.77
C GLU A 64 10.35 -5.90 4.10
N ALA A 65 11.10 -6.94 3.71
CA ALA A 65 12.54 -7.01 3.89
C ALA A 65 13.29 -5.88 3.16
N PHE A 66 12.84 -5.53 1.95
CA PHE A 66 13.38 -4.41 1.19
C PHE A 66 13.12 -3.07 1.90
N SER A 67 11.89 -2.82 2.34
CA SER A 67 11.49 -1.58 3.02
C SER A 67 12.18 -1.41 4.38
N ALA A 68 12.47 -2.51 5.09
CA ALA A 68 13.22 -2.48 6.34
C ALA A 68 14.71 -2.16 6.14
N LYS A 69 15.28 -2.58 5.00
CA LYS A 69 16.71 -2.42 4.70
C LYS A 69 17.02 -1.12 3.97
N THR A 70 16.14 -0.68 3.08
CA THR A 70 16.39 0.44 2.16
C THR A 70 15.48 1.61 2.49
N GLN A 71 16.07 2.72 2.93
CA GLN A 71 15.33 3.97 3.11
C GLN A 71 15.25 4.71 1.78
N ILE A 72 14.05 5.17 1.45
CA ILE A 72 13.81 5.99 0.26
C ILE A 72 13.43 7.40 0.73
N THR A 73 14.15 8.40 0.23
CA THR A 73 13.84 9.79 0.48
C THR A 73 13.60 10.53 -0.82
N VAL A 74 12.57 11.36 -0.83
CA VAL A 74 12.24 12.23 -1.97
C VAL A 74 12.35 13.67 -1.52
N ALA A 75 13.40 14.38 -1.98
CA ALA A 75 13.63 15.77 -1.70
C ALA A 75 13.12 16.62 -2.89
N ALA A 76 12.11 17.45 -2.67
CA ALA A 76 11.53 18.31 -3.67
C ALA A 76 10.77 19.48 -3.05
N THR A 77 10.63 20.57 -3.80
CA THR A 77 9.87 21.76 -3.40
C THR A 77 8.51 21.86 -4.07
N ASP A 78 8.36 21.31 -5.28
CA ASP A 78 7.16 21.48 -6.12
C ASP A 78 6.17 20.32 -6.05
N CYS A 79 6.11 19.66 -4.90
CA CYS A 79 5.12 18.62 -4.67
C CYS A 79 3.75 19.24 -4.40
N ARG A 80 2.81 19.07 -5.30
CA ARG A 80 1.43 19.51 -5.13
C ARG A 80 0.58 18.36 -4.62
N PHE A 81 -0.27 18.67 -3.66
CA PHE A 81 -1.26 17.68 -3.19
C PHE A 81 -2.50 17.74 -4.09
N HIS A 82 -2.70 16.71 -4.91
CA HIS A 82 -3.87 16.58 -5.77
C HIS A 82 -4.93 15.71 -5.09
N ILE A 83 -6.04 16.32 -4.66
CA ILE A 83 -7.20 15.57 -4.12
C ILE A 83 -7.98 14.92 -5.27
N PHE A 84 -8.13 15.64 -6.38
CA PHE A 84 -8.80 15.15 -7.58
C PHE A 84 -7.86 15.21 -8.77
N VAL A 85 -7.63 14.07 -9.40
CA VAL A 85 -6.83 13.95 -10.61
C VAL A 85 -7.77 13.99 -11.81
N GLY A 86 -7.60 15.00 -12.65
CA GLY A 86 -8.38 15.18 -13.88
C GLY A 86 -7.47 15.44 -15.10
N PRO A 87 -8.03 15.47 -16.30
CA PRO A 87 -7.26 15.74 -17.52
C PRO A 87 -6.57 17.12 -17.55
N TRP A 88 -6.95 18.01 -16.62
CA TRP A 88 -6.35 19.35 -16.41
C TRP A 88 -5.28 19.37 -15.32
N SER A 89 -4.97 18.23 -14.68
CA SER A 89 -3.97 18.18 -13.62
C SER A 89 -2.57 18.13 -14.22
N GLU A 90 -1.77 19.15 -13.94
CA GLU A 90 -0.34 19.17 -14.27
C GLU A 90 0.43 18.49 -13.14
N PHE A 91 1.06 17.36 -13.46
CA PHE A 91 1.91 16.64 -12.51
C PHE A 91 3.34 17.16 -12.60
N SER A 92 3.85 17.62 -11.46
CA SER A 92 5.27 17.93 -11.32
C SER A 92 6.10 16.64 -11.32
N ASP A 93 7.40 16.76 -11.53
CA ASP A 93 8.31 15.61 -11.44
C ASP A 93 8.27 14.97 -10.05
N CYS A 94 8.02 15.77 -9.00
CA CYS A 94 7.80 15.29 -7.65
C CYS A 94 6.55 14.41 -7.54
N ASP A 95 5.45 14.87 -8.12
CA ASP A 95 4.17 14.15 -8.05
C ASP A 95 4.27 12.80 -8.79
N ARG A 96 4.93 12.79 -9.95
CA ARG A 96 5.18 11.57 -10.73
C ARG A 96 6.07 10.59 -9.98
N THR A 97 7.13 11.08 -9.34
CA THR A 97 8.04 10.25 -8.55
C THR A 97 7.30 9.61 -7.36
N LYS A 98 6.52 10.41 -6.63
CA LYS A 98 5.73 9.90 -5.49
C LYS A 98 4.65 8.92 -5.92
N ASP A 99 3.94 9.21 -7.00
CA ASP A 99 2.92 8.34 -7.56
C ASP A 99 3.53 6.99 -8.00
N PHE A 100 4.68 7.02 -8.65
CA PHE A 100 5.42 5.82 -9.04
C PHE A 100 5.81 4.97 -7.82
N LEU A 101 6.44 5.58 -6.80
CA LEU A 101 6.84 4.87 -5.58
C LEU A 101 5.62 4.29 -4.84
N THR A 102 4.54 5.06 -4.76
CA THR A 102 3.29 4.61 -4.15
C THR A 102 2.67 3.43 -4.90
N LYS A 103 2.67 3.46 -6.24
CA LYS A 103 2.19 2.36 -7.09
C LYS A 103 3.02 1.09 -6.94
N GLN A 104 4.31 1.24 -6.65
CA GLN A 104 5.20 0.13 -6.34
C GLN A 104 5.06 -0.38 -4.88
N GLY A 105 4.22 0.27 -4.06
CA GLY A 105 4.02 -0.09 -2.65
C GLY A 105 5.19 0.28 -1.74
N LEU A 106 6.05 1.21 -2.18
CA LEU A 106 7.24 1.63 -1.45
C LEU A 106 6.95 2.83 -0.54
N SER A 107 7.35 2.70 0.71
CA SER A 107 7.31 3.80 1.67
C SER A 107 8.50 4.74 1.44
N PHE A 108 8.25 6.04 1.45
CA PHE A 108 9.28 7.06 1.29
C PHE A 108 9.07 8.22 2.27
N THR A 109 10.16 8.89 2.60
CA THR A 109 10.14 10.11 3.42
C THR A 109 10.29 11.33 2.51
N SER A 110 9.34 12.27 2.59
CA SER A 110 9.44 13.55 1.89
C SER A 110 10.29 14.51 2.69
N VAL A 111 11.34 15.04 2.07
CA VAL A 111 12.21 16.08 2.65
C VAL A 111 12.04 17.37 1.85
N PRO A 112 11.86 18.54 2.50
CA PRO A 112 11.84 19.80 1.79
C PRO A 112 13.21 20.08 1.15
N ALA A 113 13.21 20.45 -0.12
CA ALA A 113 14.42 20.88 -0.83
C ALA A 113 14.48 22.41 -0.98
N SER A 114 15.59 22.94 -1.45
CA SER A 114 15.72 24.37 -1.73
C SER A 114 14.84 24.79 -2.91
N PRO A 115 14.22 25.98 -2.89
CA PRO A 115 13.39 26.46 -3.99
C PRO A 115 14.14 26.43 -5.33
N GLY A 116 13.53 25.83 -6.36
CA GLY A 116 14.10 25.73 -7.71
C GLY A 116 15.08 24.58 -7.94
N SER A 117 15.32 23.71 -6.92
CA SER A 117 16.13 22.52 -7.13
C SER A 117 15.31 21.41 -7.80
N PRO A 118 15.93 20.60 -8.68
CA PRO A 118 15.26 19.44 -9.26
C PRO A 118 14.87 18.44 -8.17
N VAL A 119 13.89 17.59 -8.45
CA VAL A 119 13.53 16.48 -7.57
C VAL A 119 14.73 15.56 -7.41
N VAL A 120 15.05 15.25 -6.17
CA VAL A 120 16.12 14.30 -5.83
C VAL A 120 15.53 13.12 -5.08
N THR A 121 15.64 11.95 -5.69
CA THR A 121 15.25 10.68 -5.07
C THR A 121 16.50 9.94 -4.64
N THR A 122 16.58 9.64 -3.34
CA THR A 122 17.67 8.83 -2.79
C THR A 122 17.13 7.46 -2.42
N ILE A 123 17.74 6.42 -2.96
CA ILE A 123 17.39 5.01 -2.70
C ILE A 123 18.63 4.35 -2.09
N GLY A 124 18.61 4.13 -0.77
CA GLY A 124 19.82 3.72 -0.05
C GLY A 124 20.95 4.74 -0.25
N ASP A 125 22.03 4.33 -0.90
CA ASP A 125 23.20 5.19 -1.17
C ASP A 125 23.16 5.86 -2.57
N THR A 126 22.19 5.51 -3.40
CA THR A 126 22.11 6.02 -4.79
C THR A 126 21.19 7.22 -4.87
N ARG A 127 21.69 8.30 -5.46
CA ARG A 127 20.97 9.54 -5.68
C ARG A 127 20.60 9.71 -7.15
N ILE A 128 19.33 10.01 -7.44
CA ILE A 128 18.78 10.25 -8.77
C ILE A 128 18.20 11.65 -8.80
N GLU A 129 18.57 12.44 -9.80
CA GLU A 129 18.05 13.78 -10.01
C GLU A 129 17.05 13.80 -11.16
N GLY A 130 15.92 14.49 -10.94
CA GLY A 130 14.82 14.59 -11.90
C GLY A 130 13.93 13.33 -11.93
N TRP A 131 12.91 13.39 -12.80
CA TRP A 131 12.01 12.28 -13.05
C TRP A 131 12.51 11.42 -14.21
N ASP A 132 12.86 10.20 -13.96
CA ASP A 132 13.21 9.20 -14.97
C ASP A 132 12.76 7.82 -14.46
N GLN A 133 11.66 7.32 -15.06
CA GLN A 133 11.06 6.06 -14.64
C GLN A 133 12.01 4.86 -14.83
N ASP A 134 12.77 4.86 -15.92
CA ASP A 134 13.65 3.74 -16.25
C ASP A 134 14.83 3.69 -15.30
N LYS A 135 15.41 4.84 -14.97
CA LYS A 135 16.48 4.94 -13.98
C LYS A 135 16.00 4.57 -12.58
N LEU A 136 14.82 5.04 -12.18
CA LEU A 136 14.21 4.69 -10.89
C LEU A 136 13.97 3.18 -10.78
N SER A 137 13.39 2.58 -11.81
CA SER A 137 13.12 1.13 -11.84
C SER A 137 14.42 0.30 -11.83
N ALA A 138 15.43 0.71 -12.61
CA ALA A 138 16.73 0.05 -12.63
C ALA A 138 17.46 0.17 -11.29
N THR A 139 17.41 1.33 -10.64
CA THR A 139 18.04 1.54 -9.34
C THR A 139 17.32 0.76 -8.24
N LEU A 140 15.99 0.69 -8.26
CA LEU A 140 15.23 -0.15 -7.34
C LEU A 140 15.57 -1.63 -7.51
N ALA A 141 15.66 -2.12 -8.75
CA ALA A 141 16.06 -3.49 -9.04
C ALA A 141 17.51 -3.77 -8.57
N ALA A 142 18.43 -2.83 -8.80
CA ALA A 142 19.81 -2.94 -8.32
C ALA A 142 19.91 -2.94 -6.78
N ALA A 143 19.01 -2.21 -6.10
CA ALA A 143 18.91 -2.22 -4.64
C ALA A 143 18.24 -3.50 -4.08
N GLY A 144 17.77 -4.40 -4.95
CA GLY A 144 17.14 -5.67 -4.58
C GLY A 144 15.62 -5.63 -4.48
N TYR A 145 14.98 -4.59 -5.03
CA TYR A 145 13.53 -4.55 -5.14
C TYR A 145 13.04 -5.56 -6.18
N VAL A 146 12.09 -6.41 -5.77
CA VAL A 146 11.42 -7.36 -6.66
C VAL A 146 10.01 -6.83 -6.95
N SER A 147 9.72 -6.58 -8.22
CA SER A 147 8.41 -6.14 -8.66
C SER A 147 7.40 -7.28 -8.53
N GLY A 148 6.49 -7.14 -7.58
CA GLY A 148 5.43 -8.12 -7.31
C GLY A 148 5.78 -9.16 -6.23
N ALA A 149 4.74 -9.76 -5.68
CA ALA A 149 4.88 -10.84 -4.70
C ALA A 149 5.15 -12.16 -5.41
N ASP A 150 6.13 -12.90 -4.92
CA ASP A 150 6.42 -14.24 -5.40
C ASP A 150 5.36 -15.21 -4.85
N LYS A 151 4.70 -15.94 -5.76
CA LYS A 151 3.61 -16.87 -5.42
C LYS A 151 4.03 -17.97 -4.45
N ASP A 152 5.30 -18.39 -4.54
CA ASP A 152 5.83 -19.47 -3.73
C ASP A 152 6.12 -19.01 -2.28
N GLN A 153 6.21 -17.70 -2.07
CA GLN A 153 6.45 -17.09 -0.75
C GLN A 153 5.16 -16.61 -0.07
N VAL A 154 4.04 -16.57 -0.80
CA VAL A 154 2.75 -16.13 -0.25
C VAL A 154 2.16 -17.21 0.64
N ASN A 155 1.88 -16.85 1.88
CA ASN A 155 1.08 -17.70 2.75
C ASN A 155 -0.42 -17.46 2.49
N TRP A 156 -0.97 -18.21 1.54
CA TRP A 156 -2.35 -18.07 1.06
C TRP A 156 -3.40 -18.19 2.17
N PHE A 157 -3.18 -19.09 3.10
CA PHE A 157 -4.11 -19.30 4.22
C PHE A 157 -4.16 -18.06 5.14
N MET A 158 -2.99 -17.51 5.50
CA MET A 158 -2.93 -16.32 6.37
C MET A 158 -3.41 -15.07 5.64
N ALA A 159 -3.10 -14.95 4.35
CA ALA A 159 -3.61 -13.84 3.52
C ALA A 159 -5.13 -13.85 3.45
N GLU A 160 -5.75 -15.01 3.22
CA GLU A 160 -7.21 -15.18 3.18
C GLU A 160 -7.85 -14.90 4.53
N LEU A 161 -7.28 -15.43 5.62
CA LEU A 161 -7.78 -15.21 6.98
C LEU A 161 -7.81 -13.72 7.32
N ILE A 162 -6.74 -12.99 7.00
CA ILE A 162 -6.64 -11.55 7.26
C ILE A 162 -7.67 -10.78 6.42
N LEU A 163 -7.82 -11.13 5.13
CA LEU A 163 -8.80 -10.48 4.24
C LEU A 163 -10.24 -10.69 4.70
N VAL A 164 -10.57 -11.86 5.25
CA VAL A 164 -11.92 -12.13 5.80
C VAL A 164 -12.19 -11.32 7.07
N ILE A 165 -11.14 -11.06 7.87
CA ILE A 165 -11.27 -10.30 9.12
C ILE A 165 -11.32 -8.79 8.85
N MET A 166 -10.64 -8.30 7.80
CA MET A 166 -10.68 -6.89 7.38
C MET A 166 -12.03 -6.50 6.77
#